data_1facea6c793b2cd974a9133a1d5db843
#
_entry.id   1facea6c793b2cd974a9133a1d5db843
#
_cell.length_a   1.000
_cell.length_b   1.000
_cell.length_c   1.000
_cell.angle_alpha   90.00
_cell.angle_beta   90.00
_cell.angle_gamma   90.00
#
_symmetry.space_group_name_H-M   'P 1'
#
loop_
_entity.id
_entity.type
_entity.pdbx_description
1 polymer ?
#
loop_
_entity_poly.entity_id
_entity_poly.type
_entity_poly.pdbx_seq_one_letter_code
_entity_poly.pdbx_strand_id
1 'polypeptide(L)'
;TMREVSITVQVKAQLEPILDNQNQLRLFVNASFQITDLTPVFGVKGGAAGGGYSQVAPMDELNLHLTGDIHAVTAAHNLASAALDARLYHEQREGYDAFEARTGLKALKIDVERITWKRVMDHNDRALRMVKIGLNEEGKNINGFEREEGFDISAASELMAILALSNDLKDLRQRIGRIVVAYDLNGNPVTTEDLQVAGAMAVTLKETIAPTLMQTLEGVPTLIHAGPFANIAHGNSSIIADQIALKLSSYVVTEAGFGSDMGFEKACNIKASAADRAPDCVVIVATLRGLKANSGHYDLRPGMAIPDSIFNPDQAALEAGFENLKWHINNVHKYGIPAVVAINQFPQDSEQELAELKALIERFNPEVKVAVSTAFAQGGEGAIELAQHVVETCEQGAQFRPLYTKKQSLKEKLMAVCEVGYGASNIEMSELAKQQLAHFEKLGFDDLAVCIAKTPLSITTDSAIKGAPSGFTVPIRELRLCAGAGFVYALSGNVMTMPGLPDKPAFMNLDLDDQGNIIGLS
;
A
#
# COMPACT_ATOMS: atom_id res chain seq x y z
N THR A 1 -6.75 11.40 26.25
CA THR A 1 -7.31 10.84 24.99
C THR A 1 -6.18 10.63 24.00
N MET A 2 -5.99 9.40 23.56
CA MET A 2 -4.97 9.06 22.58
C MET A 2 -5.36 9.59 21.19
N ARG A 3 -4.41 10.10 20.42
CA ARG A 3 -4.63 10.73 19.12
C ARG A 3 -3.84 10.00 18.03
N GLU A 4 -4.45 9.76 16.90
CA GLU A 4 -3.83 9.19 15.71
C GLU A 4 -3.65 10.24 14.62
N VAL A 5 -2.46 10.35 14.10
CA VAL A 5 -2.10 11.26 13.00
C VAL A 5 -1.69 10.44 11.78
N SER A 6 -2.41 10.58 10.68
CA SER A 6 -2.05 9.96 9.42
C SER A 6 -1.24 10.93 8.57
N ILE A 7 -0.04 10.51 8.18
CA ILE A 7 0.79 11.27 7.26
C ILE A 7 0.64 10.71 5.86
N THR A 8 0.09 11.51 4.96
CA THR A 8 0.08 11.22 3.54
C THR A 8 1.36 11.76 2.93
N VAL A 9 2.33 10.88 2.71
CA VAL A 9 3.66 11.27 2.22
C VAL A 9 3.77 10.97 0.74
N GLN A 10 3.90 11.99 -0.08
CA GLN A 10 4.31 11.87 -1.48
C GLN A 10 5.83 12.09 -1.60
N VAL A 11 6.62 11.49 -0.73
CA VAL A 11 8.07 11.63 -0.72
C VAL A 11 8.72 10.25 -0.68
N LYS A 12 9.71 10.03 -1.52
CA LYS A 12 10.76 9.05 -1.26
C LYS A 12 11.41 9.48 0.07
N ALA A 13 10.99 8.88 1.17
CA ALA A 13 11.68 9.05 2.42
C ALA A 13 13.08 8.45 2.23
N GLN A 14 14.11 9.29 2.31
CA GLN A 14 15.45 8.81 2.50
C GLN A 14 15.56 8.42 3.97
N LEU A 15 15.64 7.13 4.22
CA LEU A 15 15.99 6.58 5.52
C LEU A 15 17.47 6.27 5.48
N GLU A 16 18.31 7.03 6.16
CA GLU A 16 19.74 6.71 6.32
C GLU A 16 19.94 5.95 7.63
N PRO A 17 20.51 4.73 7.60
CA PRO A 17 20.90 4.03 8.79
C PRO A 17 22.21 4.58 9.32
N ILE A 18 22.26 4.91 10.59
CA ILE A 18 23.51 5.22 11.28
C ILE A 18 23.67 4.22 12.43
N LEU A 19 24.75 3.45 12.38
CA LEU A 19 25.21 2.66 13.52
C LEU A 19 25.92 3.59 14.52
N ASP A 20 25.47 3.60 15.77
CA ASP A 20 26.21 4.27 16.82
C ASP A 20 27.41 3.44 17.28
N ASN A 21 28.25 4.00 18.14
CA ASN A 21 29.44 3.34 18.71
C ASN A 21 29.13 2.07 19.55
N GLN A 22 27.87 1.66 19.64
CA GLN A 22 27.41 0.47 20.36
C GLN A 22 26.74 -0.57 19.43
N ASN A 23 26.86 -0.45 18.09
CA ASN A 23 26.22 -1.32 17.09
C ASN A 23 24.69 -1.42 17.22
N GLN A 24 24.02 -0.37 17.67
CA GLN A 24 22.57 -0.31 17.70
C GLN A 24 22.04 0.34 16.43
N LEU A 25 21.11 -0.34 15.78
CA LEU A 25 20.43 0.13 14.58
C LEU A 25 19.57 1.36 14.87
N ARG A 26 19.75 2.42 14.10
CA ARG A 26 18.97 3.65 14.21
C ARG A 26 18.40 4.03 12.86
N LEU A 27 17.09 4.15 12.78
CA LEU A 27 16.36 4.55 11.58
C LEU A 27 16.08 6.05 11.56
N PHE A 28 16.38 6.70 10.43
CA PHE A 28 15.86 8.01 10.11
C PHE A 28 14.47 7.87 9.47
N VAL A 29 13.42 8.00 10.26
CA VAL A 29 12.14 8.44 9.73
C VAL A 29 12.21 9.97 9.72
N ASN A 30 12.20 10.60 8.54
CA ASN A 30 12.22 12.05 8.41
C ASN A 30 10.91 12.69 8.88
N ALA A 31 10.52 12.42 10.11
CA ALA A 31 9.49 13.09 10.86
C ALA A 31 9.76 12.85 12.35
N SER A 32 10.78 13.49 12.91
CA SER A 32 10.94 13.54 14.35
C SER A 32 10.04 14.63 14.91
N PHE A 33 9.02 14.23 15.65
CA PHE A 33 8.20 15.13 16.41
C PHE A 33 8.67 15.04 17.88
N GLN A 34 9.50 15.94 18.34
CA GLN A 34 9.69 16.15 19.77
C GLN A 34 8.77 17.28 20.22
N ILE A 35 7.72 16.91 20.93
CA ILE A 35 6.94 17.86 21.71
C ILE A 35 7.40 17.68 23.15
N THR A 36 7.75 18.75 23.83
CA THR A 36 8.13 18.73 25.25
C THR A 36 7.10 17.94 26.05
N ASP A 37 7.57 16.85 26.67
CA ASP A 37 6.78 15.90 27.49
C ASP A 37 5.89 14.88 26.74
N LEU A 38 5.87 14.87 25.39
CA LEU A 38 5.11 13.89 24.62
C LEU A 38 6.03 13.21 23.59
N THR A 39 6.34 11.95 23.82
CA THR A 39 7.06 11.13 22.84
C THR A 39 6.06 10.41 21.96
N PRO A 40 5.95 10.74 20.66
CA PRO A 40 5.08 10.01 19.76
C PRO A 40 5.62 8.62 19.49
N VAL A 41 4.76 7.72 19.00
CA VAL A 41 5.17 6.43 18.42
C VAL A 41 4.84 6.45 16.95
N PHE A 42 5.80 6.05 16.12
CA PHE A 42 5.61 5.93 14.69
C PHE A 42 5.12 4.53 14.29
N GLY A 43 4.14 4.48 13.40
CA GLY A 43 3.72 3.27 12.71
C GLY A 43 4.10 3.34 11.23
N VAL A 44 5.04 2.50 10.80
CA VAL A 44 5.58 2.49 9.43
C VAL A 44 5.34 1.12 8.80
N LYS A 45 4.94 1.10 7.54
CA LYS A 45 4.93 -0.14 6.75
C LYS A 45 6.31 -0.40 6.17
N GLY A 46 6.64 -1.67 5.98
CA GLY A 46 7.86 -2.06 5.27
C GLY A 46 7.73 -1.94 3.74
N GLY A 47 8.85 -1.97 3.08
CA GLY A 47 8.94 -2.12 1.63
C GLY A 47 9.06 -3.58 1.20
N ALA A 48 8.87 -3.87 -0.09
CA ALA A 48 9.14 -5.17 -0.68
C ALA A 48 10.65 -5.37 -0.86
N ALA A 49 11.25 -6.40 -0.23
CA ALA A 49 12.70 -6.63 -0.31
C ALA A 49 13.17 -6.89 -1.75
N GLY A 50 12.43 -7.66 -2.54
CA GLY A 50 12.78 -7.92 -3.92
C GLY A 50 12.62 -6.72 -4.84
N GLY A 51 11.55 -5.94 -4.67
CA GLY A 51 11.43 -4.60 -5.24
C GLY A 51 12.48 -3.68 -4.64
N GLY A 52 12.81 -3.94 -3.38
CA GLY A 52 13.79 -3.27 -2.59
C GLY A 52 15.19 -3.30 -3.19
N TYR A 53 15.75 -4.41 -3.56
CA TYR A 53 17.09 -4.44 -4.18
C TYR A 53 17.22 -3.61 -5.46
N SER A 54 16.14 -3.25 -6.08
CA SER A 54 16.11 -2.28 -7.18
C SER A 54 15.86 -0.84 -6.72
N GLN A 55 15.38 -0.63 -5.48
CA GLN A 55 14.93 0.66 -4.94
C GLN A 55 15.39 0.92 -3.50
N VAL A 56 16.24 0.06 -2.93
CA VAL A 56 16.47 -0.06 -1.48
C VAL A 56 17.42 0.96 -0.93
N ALA A 57 18.32 1.44 -1.73
CA ALA A 57 19.13 2.53 -1.23
C ALA A 57 18.26 3.80 -1.16
N PRO A 58 18.09 4.40 -0.03
CA PRO A 58 18.79 4.28 1.26
C PRO A 58 18.01 3.54 2.35
N MET A 59 17.13 2.58 2.03
CA MET A 59 16.22 1.93 2.99
C MET A 59 16.55 0.45 3.26
N ASP A 60 17.78 0.06 3.03
CA ASP A 60 18.27 -1.32 3.10
C ASP A 60 17.99 -1.99 4.45
N GLU A 61 18.35 -1.38 5.56
CA GLU A 61 18.16 -1.99 6.86
C GLU A 61 16.69 -2.14 7.23
N LEU A 62 15.84 -1.16 6.90
CA LEU A 62 14.40 -1.28 7.06
C LEU A 62 13.86 -2.45 6.23
N ASN A 63 14.27 -2.54 4.97
CA ASN A 63 13.78 -3.56 4.06
C ASN A 63 14.38 -4.94 4.37
N LEU A 64 15.66 -5.03 4.68
CA LEU A 64 16.31 -6.29 5.08
C LEU A 64 15.76 -6.81 6.42
N HIS A 65 15.45 -5.93 7.35
CA HIS A 65 14.89 -6.31 8.64
C HIS A 65 13.50 -6.93 8.51
N LEU A 66 12.68 -6.46 7.56
CA LEU A 66 11.35 -7.00 7.25
C LEU A 66 11.36 -8.17 6.26
N THR A 67 12.52 -8.60 5.80
CA THR A 67 12.65 -9.76 4.90
C THR A 67 11.99 -11.01 5.49
N GLY A 68 12.02 -11.19 6.82
CA GLY A 68 11.35 -12.29 7.51
C GLY A 68 9.84 -12.34 7.27
N ASP A 69 9.16 -11.23 7.39
CA ASP A 69 7.71 -11.12 7.16
C ASP A 69 7.36 -11.40 5.70
N ILE A 70 8.10 -10.83 4.76
CA ILE A 70 7.90 -11.04 3.33
C ILE A 70 8.18 -12.48 2.94
N HIS A 71 9.23 -13.11 3.50
CA HIS A 71 9.52 -14.53 3.26
C HIS A 71 8.42 -15.42 3.81
N ALA A 72 7.87 -15.14 4.99
CA ALA A 72 6.77 -15.90 5.55
C ALA A 72 5.49 -15.76 4.73
N VAL A 73 5.17 -14.55 4.26
CA VAL A 73 4.05 -14.30 3.32
C VAL A 73 4.25 -15.08 2.03
N THR A 74 5.45 -15.05 1.45
CA THR A 74 5.79 -15.80 0.23
C THR A 74 5.61 -17.30 0.44
N ALA A 75 6.13 -17.84 1.55
CA ALA A 75 6.02 -19.26 1.88
C ALA A 75 4.57 -19.70 2.09
N ALA A 76 3.80 -18.95 2.89
CA ALA A 76 2.40 -19.25 3.15
C ALA A 76 1.53 -19.14 1.88
N HIS A 77 1.78 -18.14 1.05
CA HIS A 77 1.07 -17.96 -0.22
C HIS A 77 1.31 -19.13 -1.18
N ASN A 78 2.57 -19.49 -1.40
CA ASN A 78 2.94 -20.57 -2.32
C ASN A 78 2.56 -21.95 -1.76
N LEU A 79 2.43 -22.11 -0.44
CA LEU A 79 1.86 -23.31 0.17
C LEU A 79 0.41 -23.52 -0.27
N ALA A 80 -0.40 -22.45 -0.30
CA ALA A 80 -1.77 -22.52 -0.81
C ALA A 80 -1.82 -22.89 -2.30
N SER A 81 -0.91 -22.33 -3.12
CA SER A 81 -0.80 -22.68 -4.54
C SER A 81 -0.45 -24.17 -4.74
N ALA A 82 0.50 -24.68 -3.95
CA ALA A 82 0.89 -26.08 -4.00
C ALA A 82 -0.23 -27.03 -3.52
N ALA A 83 -0.97 -26.63 -2.47
CA ALA A 83 -2.12 -27.39 -1.97
C ALA A 83 -3.27 -27.46 -2.99
N LEU A 84 -3.52 -26.33 -3.67
CA LEU A 84 -4.51 -26.25 -4.76
C LEU A 84 -4.14 -27.21 -5.90
N ASP A 85 -2.89 -27.18 -6.38
CA ASP A 85 -2.45 -28.06 -7.46
C ASP A 85 -2.44 -29.54 -7.06
N ALA A 86 -2.03 -29.84 -5.84
CA ALA A 86 -2.08 -31.21 -5.33
C ALA A 86 -3.53 -31.73 -5.25
N ARG A 87 -4.45 -30.89 -4.77
CA ARG A 87 -5.86 -31.24 -4.67
C ARG A 87 -6.47 -31.49 -6.05
N LEU A 88 -6.24 -30.58 -6.98
CA LEU A 88 -6.68 -30.68 -8.37
C LEU A 88 -6.14 -31.97 -9.04
N TYR A 89 -4.83 -32.23 -8.88
CA TYR A 89 -4.17 -33.41 -9.45
C TYR A 89 -4.77 -34.71 -8.95
N HIS A 90 -4.93 -34.87 -7.63
CA HIS A 90 -5.44 -36.12 -7.05
C HIS A 90 -6.92 -36.35 -7.34
N GLU A 91 -7.76 -35.34 -7.25
CA GLU A 91 -9.18 -35.46 -7.54
C GLU A 91 -9.45 -35.88 -8.99
N GLN A 92 -8.71 -35.32 -9.94
CA GLN A 92 -8.93 -35.62 -11.36
C GLN A 92 -8.27 -36.92 -11.79
N ARG A 93 -7.09 -37.26 -11.25
CA ARG A 93 -6.42 -38.51 -11.55
C ARG A 93 -7.20 -39.74 -11.11
N GLU A 94 -7.80 -39.68 -9.94
CA GLU A 94 -8.50 -40.81 -9.31
C GLU A 94 -9.98 -40.83 -9.66
N GLY A 95 -10.55 -39.69 -10.02
CA GLY A 95 -11.98 -39.44 -10.05
C GLY A 95 -12.53 -39.08 -8.67
N TYR A 96 -13.53 -38.22 -8.64
CA TYR A 96 -14.04 -37.61 -7.41
C TYR A 96 -14.50 -38.64 -6.36
N ASP A 97 -15.29 -39.62 -6.79
CA ASP A 97 -15.85 -40.65 -5.88
C ASP A 97 -14.74 -41.55 -5.30
N ALA A 98 -13.75 -41.93 -6.12
CA ALA A 98 -12.61 -42.74 -5.66
C ALA A 98 -11.70 -41.95 -4.72
N PHE A 99 -11.47 -40.68 -5.01
CA PHE A 99 -10.75 -39.80 -4.13
C PHE A 99 -11.41 -39.67 -2.76
N GLU A 100 -12.74 -39.40 -2.73
CA GLU A 100 -13.50 -39.31 -1.48
C GLU A 100 -13.48 -40.63 -0.68
N ALA A 101 -13.68 -41.75 -1.35
CA ALA A 101 -13.66 -43.07 -0.71
C ALA A 101 -12.30 -43.42 -0.07
N ARG A 102 -11.19 -43.03 -0.73
CA ARG A 102 -9.84 -43.31 -0.23
C ARG A 102 -9.39 -42.36 0.86
N THR A 103 -9.71 -41.08 0.73
CA THR A 103 -9.17 -40.03 1.62
C THR A 103 -10.11 -39.66 2.75
N GLY A 104 -11.40 -39.88 2.60
CA GLY A 104 -12.44 -39.35 3.49
C GLY A 104 -12.67 -37.84 3.33
N LEU A 105 -12.01 -37.20 2.37
CA LEU A 105 -12.15 -35.77 2.09
C LEU A 105 -13.19 -35.56 0.99
N LYS A 106 -14.07 -34.58 1.15
CA LYS A 106 -15.01 -34.17 0.10
C LYS A 106 -14.23 -33.60 -1.10
N ALA A 107 -14.56 -34.06 -2.31
CA ALA A 107 -13.98 -33.50 -3.54
C ALA A 107 -14.45 -32.06 -3.76
N LEU A 108 -13.52 -31.17 -4.06
CA LEU A 108 -13.79 -29.75 -4.28
C LEU A 108 -14.23 -29.45 -5.71
N LYS A 109 -13.95 -30.36 -6.65
CA LYS A 109 -14.35 -30.26 -8.07
C LYS A 109 -13.94 -28.93 -8.70
N ILE A 110 -12.68 -28.54 -8.46
CA ILE A 110 -12.12 -27.26 -8.89
C ILE A 110 -12.16 -27.15 -10.41
N ASP A 111 -12.65 -26.01 -10.89
CA ASP A 111 -12.60 -25.64 -12.31
C ASP A 111 -11.23 -25.04 -12.64
N VAL A 112 -10.46 -25.72 -13.50
CA VAL A 112 -9.07 -25.33 -13.89
C VAL A 112 -9.04 -23.95 -14.55
N GLU A 113 -10.10 -23.59 -15.27
CA GLU A 113 -10.21 -22.29 -15.95
C GLU A 113 -10.57 -21.14 -14.99
N ARG A 114 -10.89 -21.47 -13.74
CA ARG A 114 -11.36 -20.51 -12.72
C ARG A 114 -10.48 -20.47 -11.47
N ILE A 115 -9.20 -20.78 -11.64
CA ILE A 115 -8.18 -20.58 -10.59
C ILE A 115 -7.85 -19.09 -10.52
N THR A 116 -7.97 -18.50 -9.33
CA THR A 116 -7.71 -17.06 -9.08
C THR A 116 -6.44 -16.81 -8.31
N TRP A 117 -5.84 -17.86 -7.76
CA TRP A 117 -4.67 -17.80 -6.89
C TRP A 117 -3.41 -18.18 -7.66
N LYS A 118 -2.60 -17.16 -7.96
CA LYS A 118 -1.30 -17.31 -8.62
C LYS A 118 -0.23 -17.70 -7.60
N ARG A 119 1.00 -17.88 -8.05
CA ARG A 119 2.19 -17.91 -7.21
C ARG A 119 2.73 -16.52 -6.98
N VAL A 120 3.59 -16.36 -5.97
CA VAL A 120 4.29 -15.09 -5.71
C VAL A 120 5.79 -15.30 -5.65
N MET A 121 6.53 -14.24 -6.00
CA MET A 121 7.98 -14.15 -5.92
C MET A 121 8.35 -12.75 -5.41
N ASP A 122 9.29 -12.67 -4.49
CA ASP A 122 9.71 -11.36 -3.96
C ASP A 122 10.87 -10.73 -4.76
N HIS A 123 10.81 -10.81 -6.07
CA HIS A 123 11.74 -10.16 -7.00
C HIS A 123 10.96 -9.56 -8.16
N ASN A 124 11.41 -8.38 -8.63
CA ASN A 124 10.87 -7.78 -9.83
C ASN A 124 11.35 -8.56 -11.05
N ASP A 125 10.51 -9.42 -11.60
CA ASP A 125 10.84 -10.24 -12.76
C ASP A 125 9.72 -10.24 -13.79
N ARG A 126 9.91 -9.45 -14.85
CA ARG A 126 8.93 -9.35 -15.94
C ARG A 126 8.75 -10.65 -16.73
N ALA A 127 9.69 -11.57 -16.69
CA ALA A 127 9.59 -12.88 -17.38
C ALA A 127 8.57 -13.78 -16.70
N LEU A 128 8.27 -13.56 -15.41
CA LEU A 128 7.31 -14.34 -14.64
C LEU A 128 5.86 -13.86 -14.81
N ARG A 129 5.59 -12.81 -15.57
CA ARG A 129 4.21 -12.30 -15.79
C ARG A 129 3.31 -13.30 -16.49
N MET A 130 3.90 -14.17 -17.34
CA MET A 130 3.20 -15.25 -18.03
C MET A 130 4.13 -16.44 -18.14
N VAL A 131 3.72 -17.56 -17.55
CA VAL A 131 4.48 -18.81 -17.54
C VAL A 131 3.52 -19.98 -17.83
N LYS A 132 4.03 -21.04 -18.44
CA LYS A 132 3.30 -22.30 -18.54
C LYS A 132 3.77 -23.24 -17.44
N ILE A 133 2.85 -23.78 -16.68
CA ILE A 133 3.11 -24.73 -15.59
C ILE A 133 2.40 -26.06 -15.87
N GLY A 134 2.77 -27.10 -15.12
CA GLY A 134 2.19 -28.43 -15.25
C GLY A 134 2.53 -29.15 -16.55
N LEU A 135 3.66 -28.76 -17.19
CA LEU A 135 4.10 -29.39 -18.45
C LEU A 135 4.43 -30.86 -18.24
N ASN A 136 3.88 -31.72 -19.09
CA ASN A 136 4.09 -33.16 -19.05
C ASN A 136 4.73 -33.64 -20.33
N GLU A 137 5.48 -34.78 -20.26
CA GLU A 137 5.87 -35.53 -21.42
C GLU A 137 4.66 -36.22 -22.04
N GLU A 138 4.69 -36.44 -23.35
CA GLU A 138 3.61 -37.10 -24.07
C GLU A 138 3.20 -38.43 -23.41
N GLY A 139 1.93 -38.61 -23.15
CA GLY A 139 1.35 -39.80 -22.49
C GLY A 139 1.58 -39.92 -20.99
N LYS A 140 2.22 -38.94 -20.35
CA LYS A 140 2.39 -38.88 -18.88
C LYS A 140 1.62 -37.72 -18.29
N ASN A 141 1.02 -37.92 -17.12
CA ASN A 141 0.41 -36.85 -16.31
C ASN A 141 0.95 -36.97 -14.89
N ILE A 142 2.17 -36.50 -14.66
CA ILE A 142 2.87 -36.54 -13.37
C ILE A 142 3.08 -35.16 -12.78
N ASN A 143 3.03 -34.09 -13.60
CA ASN A 143 3.29 -32.73 -13.20
C ASN A 143 2.02 -31.88 -13.02
N GLY A 144 0.83 -32.52 -13.11
CA GLY A 144 -0.47 -31.84 -13.00
C GLY A 144 -0.98 -31.31 -14.35
N PHE A 145 -1.80 -30.26 -14.28
CA PHE A 145 -2.48 -29.71 -15.45
C PHE A 145 -1.66 -28.61 -16.11
N GLU A 146 -1.43 -28.75 -17.40
CA GLU A 146 -0.84 -27.68 -18.20
C GLU A 146 -1.81 -26.50 -18.25
N ARG A 147 -1.34 -25.34 -17.81
CA ARG A 147 -2.07 -24.08 -17.90
C ARG A 147 -1.12 -22.88 -17.97
N GLU A 148 -1.64 -21.79 -18.49
CA GLU A 148 -0.99 -20.50 -18.37
C GLU A 148 -1.27 -19.91 -16.98
N GLU A 149 -0.23 -19.41 -16.35
CA GLU A 149 -0.26 -18.76 -15.05
C GLU A 149 0.71 -17.57 -15.07
N GLY A 150 0.80 -16.83 -13.99
CA GLY A 150 1.81 -15.80 -13.78
C GLY A 150 2.18 -15.74 -12.31
N PHE A 151 3.20 -14.96 -12.01
CA PHE A 151 3.57 -14.64 -10.64
C PHE A 151 3.18 -13.19 -10.33
N ASP A 152 2.72 -12.96 -9.12
CA ASP A 152 2.63 -11.61 -8.56
C ASP A 152 3.83 -11.40 -7.61
N ILE A 153 4.18 -10.15 -7.31
CA ILE A 153 5.20 -9.88 -6.29
C ILE A 153 4.62 -10.13 -4.90
N SER A 154 5.44 -10.64 -3.97
CA SER A 154 4.95 -11.03 -2.63
C SER A 154 4.18 -9.93 -1.89
N ALA A 155 4.59 -8.68 -2.03
CA ALA A 155 3.88 -7.53 -1.46
C ALA A 155 2.48 -7.29 -2.06
N ALA A 156 2.18 -7.86 -3.24
CA ALA A 156 0.87 -7.83 -3.87
C ALA A 156 -0.05 -8.98 -3.40
N SER A 157 0.47 -9.90 -2.59
CA SER A 157 -0.33 -10.99 -2.02
C SER A 157 -1.46 -10.46 -1.14
N GLU A 158 -2.64 -11.10 -1.24
CA GLU A 158 -3.73 -10.85 -0.28
C GLU A 158 -3.30 -11.08 1.17
N LEU A 159 -2.37 -12.02 1.42
CA LEU A 159 -1.82 -12.28 2.76
C LEU A 159 -1.09 -11.07 3.34
N MET A 160 -0.42 -10.26 2.52
CA MET A 160 0.20 -9.03 2.97
C MET A 160 -0.83 -8.01 3.47
N ALA A 161 -1.96 -7.89 2.78
CA ALA A 161 -3.07 -7.05 3.22
C ALA A 161 -3.75 -7.62 4.47
N ILE A 162 -3.93 -8.94 4.53
CA ILE A 162 -4.49 -9.62 5.70
C ILE A 162 -3.63 -9.36 6.94
N LEU A 163 -2.30 -9.51 6.83
CA LEU A 163 -1.38 -9.26 7.94
C LEU A 163 -1.53 -7.84 8.50
N ALA A 164 -1.64 -6.84 7.62
CA ALA A 164 -1.79 -5.46 8.02
C ALA A 164 -3.20 -5.11 8.58
N LEU A 165 -4.24 -5.83 8.14
CA LEU A 165 -5.64 -5.58 8.55
C LEU A 165 -6.12 -6.48 9.70
N SER A 166 -5.30 -7.41 10.17
CA SER A 166 -5.64 -8.30 11.29
C SER A 166 -5.53 -7.60 12.64
N ASN A 167 -6.45 -7.94 13.54
CA ASN A 167 -6.48 -7.42 14.91
C ASN A 167 -5.68 -8.29 15.90
N ASP A 168 -5.62 -9.58 15.64
CA ASP A 168 -4.91 -10.58 16.44
C ASP A 168 -4.68 -11.88 15.63
N LEU A 169 -4.04 -12.88 16.25
CA LEU A 169 -3.81 -14.20 15.61
C LEU A 169 -5.10 -14.94 15.26
N LYS A 170 -6.17 -14.76 16.02
CA LYS A 170 -7.45 -15.40 15.75
C LYS A 170 -8.10 -14.79 14.52
N ASP A 171 -8.11 -13.46 14.42
CA ASP A 171 -8.59 -12.73 13.24
C ASP A 171 -7.74 -13.06 12.01
N LEU A 172 -6.40 -13.09 12.15
CA LEU A 172 -5.48 -13.52 11.09
C LEU A 172 -5.88 -14.90 10.55
N ARG A 173 -6.05 -15.89 11.43
CA ARG A 173 -6.42 -17.25 11.03
C ARG A 173 -7.80 -17.31 10.35
N GLN A 174 -8.77 -16.54 10.83
CA GLN A 174 -10.09 -16.47 10.25
C GLN A 174 -10.09 -15.82 8.86
N ARG A 175 -9.31 -14.73 8.69
CA ARG A 175 -9.13 -14.05 7.42
C ARG A 175 -8.46 -14.97 6.39
N ILE A 176 -7.40 -15.66 6.79
CA ILE A 176 -6.72 -16.63 5.92
C ILE A 176 -7.71 -17.68 5.43
N GLY A 177 -8.59 -18.23 6.29
CA GLY A 177 -9.58 -19.24 5.91
C GLY A 177 -10.58 -18.77 4.86
N ARG A 178 -10.84 -17.45 4.76
CA ARG A 178 -11.78 -16.88 3.78
C ARG A 178 -11.18 -16.57 2.42
N ILE A 179 -9.86 -16.71 2.24
CA ILE A 179 -9.21 -16.47 0.94
C ILE A 179 -9.82 -17.40 -0.11
N VAL A 180 -10.30 -16.83 -1.20
CA VAL A 180 -10.84 -17.58 -2.35
C VAL A 180 -9.70 -17.83 -3.33
N VAL A 181 -9.38 -19.10 -3.56
CA VAL A 181 -8.26 -19.53 -4.42
C VAL A 181 -8.70 -20.03 -5.80
N ALA A 182 -9.93 -20.44 -5.93
CA ALA A 182 -10.54 -20.93 -7.18
C ALA A 182 -12.08 -20.92 -7.06
N TYR A 183 -12.74 -21.35 -8.13
CA TYR A 183 -14.16 -21.70 -8.12
C TYR A 183 -14.34 -23.17 -8.50
N ASP A 184 -15.39 -23.80 -8.00
CA ASP A 184 -15.79 -25.14 -8.40
C ASP A 184 -16.49 -25.14 -9.78
N LEU A 185 -16.79 -26.31 -10.33
CA LEU A 185 -17.51 -26.48 -11.60
C LEU A 185 -18.92 -25.85 -11.62
N ASN A 186 -19.49 -25.53 -10.46
CA ASN A 186 -20.79 -24.85 -10.32
C ASN A 186 -20.64 -23.35 -10.13
N GLY A 187 -19.40 -22.83 -10.01
CA GLY A 187 -19.11 -21.42 -9.77
C GLY A 187 -19.15 -21.00 -8.30
N ASN A 188 -19.17 -21.93 -7.34
CA ASN A 188 -19.04 -21.62 -5.94
C ASN A 188 -17.56 -21.36 -5.58
N PRO A 189 -17.26 -20.45 -4.64
CA PRO A 189 -15.90 -20.20 -4.22
C PRO A 189 -15.29 -21.39 -3.51
N VAL A 190 -14.04 -21.71 -3.82
CA VAL A 190 -13.19 -22.66 -3.10
C VAL A 190 -12.17 -21.86 -2.30
N THR A 191 -12.20 -22.05 -0.98
CA THR A 191 -11.38 -21.29 -0.05
C THR A 191 -10.16 -22.06 0.43
N THR A 192 -9.21 -21.38 1.08
CA THR A 192 -8.10 -22.04 1.78
C THR A 192 -8.58 -22.90 2.95
N GLU A 193 -9.76 -22.62 3.52
CA GLU A 193 -10.40 -23.50 4.52
C GLU A 193 -10.88 -24.79 3.87
N ASP A 194 -11.50 -24.74 2.70
CA ASP A 194 -11.93 -25.93 1.94
C ASP A 194 -10.73 -26.80 1.52
N LEU A 195 -9.60 -26.18 1.18
CA LEU A 195 -8.33 -26.86 0.93
C LEU A 195 -7.70 -27.44 2.20
N GLN A 196 -8.17 -27.05 3.38
CA GLN A 196 -7.60 -27.42 4.70
C GLN A 196 -6.15 -26.94 4.88
N VAL A 197 -5.72 -25.89 4.16
CA VAL A 197 -4.36 -25.33 4.23
C VAL A 197 -4.26 -24.09 5.12
N ALA A 198 -5.39 -23.45 5.44
CA ALA A 198 -5.44 -22.20 6.17
C ALA A 198 -4.75 -22.25 7.54
N GLY A 199 -4.80 -23.40 8.24
CA GLY A 199 -4.09 -23.61 9.51
C GLY A 199 -2.58 -23.57 9.35
N ALA A 200 -2.04 -24.28 8.36
CA ALA A 200 -0.61 -24.29 8.05
C ALA A 200 -0.08 -22.92 7.61
N MET A 201 -0.87 -22.20 6.79
CA MET A 201 -0.55 -20.82 6.41
C MET A 201 -0.48 -19.90 7.64
N ALA A 202 -1.43 -20.01 8.57
CA ALA A 202 -1.43 -19.22 9.81
C ALA A 202 -0.25 -19.55 10.71
N VAL A 203 0.16 -20.83 10.79
CA VAL A 203 1.36 -21.25 11.53
C VAL A 203 2.63 -20.62 10.93
N THR A 204 2.75 -20.59 9.60
CA THR A 204 3.87 -19.94 8.90
C THR A 204 3.95 -18.45 9.21
N LEU A 205 2.79 -17.78 9.40
CA LEU A 205 2.71 -16.35 9.70
C LEU A 205 2.65 -16.02 11.19
N LYS A 206 2.78 -17.00 12.08
CA LYS A 206 2.58 -16.80 13.54
C LYS A 206 3.47 -15.73 14.13
N GLU A 207 4.74 -15.72 13.79
CA GLU A 207 5.71 -14.76 14.33
C GLU A 207 5.59 -13.37 13.65
N THR A 208 5.14 -13.34 12.41
CA THR A 208 5.02 -12.09 11.63
C THR A 208 3.87 -11.19 12.10
N ILE A 209 2.97 -11.68 12.96
CA ILE A 209 1.88 -10.88 13.52
C ILE A 209 2.39 -9.79 14.48
N ALA A 210 3.59 -9.95 15.02
CA ALA A 210 4.20 -9.00 15.94
C ALA A 210 4.96 -7.91 15.15
N PRO A 211 4.61 -6.62 15.29
CA PRO A 211 5.38 -5.55 14.69
C PRO A 211 6.83 -5.54 15.17
N THR A 212 7.75 -5.21 14.29
CA THR A 212 9.14 -4.97 14.64
C THR A 212 9.28 -3.62 15.33
N LEU A 213 9.82 -3.60 16.55
CA LEU A 213 10.13 -2.36 17.27
C LEU A 213 11.54 -1.89 16.91
N MET A 214 11.61 -0.68 16.40
CA MET A 214 12.85 0.03 16.11
C MET A 214 12.87 1.38 16.83
N GLN A 215 13.94 2.12 16.65
CA GLN A 215 14.10 3.43 17.26
C GLN A 215 14.71 4.40 16.25
N THR A 216 14.19 5.63 16.20
CA THR A 216 14.79 6.69 15.41
C THR A 216 16.13 7.13 16.02
N LEU A 217 16.95 7.90 15.30
CA LEU A 217 18.19 8.49 15.82
C LEU A 217 17.96 9.33 17.07
N GLU A 218 16.79 9.94 17.20
CA GLU A 218 16.40 10.77 18.35
C GLU A 218 15.73 9.95 19.47
N GLY A 219 15.77 8.62 19.38
CA GLY A 219 15.25 7.76 20.42
C GLY A 219 13.74 7.53 20.36
N VAL A 220 13.06 7.94 19.32
CA VAL A 220 11.60 7.79 19.19
C VAL A 220 11.24 6.34 18.80
N PRO A 221 10.38 5.64 19.56
CA PRO A 221 9.95 4.29 19.22
C PRO A 221 9.22 4.25 17.87
N THR A 222 9.56 3.27 17.04
CA THR A 222 8.97 3.08 15.71
C THR A 222 8.57 1.62 15.52
N LEU A 223 7.30 1.38 15.25
CA LEU A 223 6.76 0.05 14.95
C LEU A 223 6.68 -0.12 13.44
N ILE A 224 7.42 -1.10 12.91
CA ILE A 224 7.45 -1.42 11.50
C ILE A 224 6.73 -2.75 11.30
N HIS A 225 5.72 -2.78 10.42
CA HIS A 225 4.93 -3.97 10.22
C HIS A 225 4.23 -3.99 8.86
N ALA A 226 4.28 -5.17 8.21
CA ALA A 226 3.69 -5.46 6.91
C ALA A 226 4.19 -4.50 5.80
N GLY A 227 3.78 -4.73 4.57
CA GLY A 227 4.22 -3.93 3.42
C GLY A 227 3.19 -3.90 2.28
N PRO A 228 1.89 -3.64 2.54
CA PRO A 228 0.89 -3.61 1.49
C PRO A 228 1.10 -2.40 0.57
N PHE A 229 1.05 -2.61 -0.75
CA PHE A 229 1.16 -1.53 -1.72
C PHE A 229 -0.08 -0.63 -1.72
N ALA A 230 0.12 0.68 -1.73
CA ALA A 230 -0.99 1.65 -1.74
C ALA A 230 -1.77 1.72 -3.07
N ASN A 231 -1.25 1.16 -4.16
CA ASN A 231 -1.94 1.11 -5.45
C ASN A 231 -2.82 -0.13 -5.64
N ILE A 232 -2.59 -1.22 -4.91
CA ILE A 232 -3.37 -2.47 -5.03
C ILE A 232 -3.93 -2.97 -3.69
N ALA A 233 -3.54 -2.35 -2.58
CA ALA A 233 -4.02 -2.60 -1.23
C ALA A 233 -4.16 -1.26 -0.48
N HIS A 234 -4.29 -1.29 0.85
CA HIS A 234 -4.53 -0.06 1.61
C HIS A 234 -3.28 0.81 1.83
N GLY A 235 -2.06 0.26 1.70
CA GLY A 235 -0.84 1.06 1.71
C GLY A 235 -0.49 1.77 3.01
N ASN A 236 -0.83 1.17 4.16
CA ASN A 236 -0.61 1.73 5.49
C ASN A 236 0.07 0.71 6.39
N SER A 237 0.60 1.16 7.52
CA SER A 237 1.01 0.30 8.64
C SER A 237 -0.15 -0.52 9.18
N SER A 238 0.13 -1.53 9.97
CA SER A 238 -0.87 -2.48 10.45
C SER A 238 -1.77 -1.92 11.56
N ILE A 239 -2.96 -2.50 11.68
CA ILE A 239 -3.88 -2.22 12.79
C ILE A 239 -3.25 -2.58 14.14
N ILE A 240 -2.52 -3.70 14.21
CA ILE A 240 -1.84 -4.12 15.46
C ILE A 240 -0.78 -3.11 15.88
N ALA A 241 0.02 -2.59 14.93
CA ALA A 241 1.01 -1.55 15.23
C ALA A 241 0.34 -0.30 15.79
N ASP A 242 -0.76 0.17 15.18
CA ASP A 242 -1.52 1.32 15.68
C ASP A 242 -2.09 1.05 17.08
N GLN A 243 -2.66 -0.13 17.33
CA GLN A 243 -3.21 -0.51 18.63
C GLN A 243 -2.16 -0.55 19.74
N ILE A 244 -0.95 -1.04 19.43
CA ILE A 244 0.17 -1.06 20.36
C ILE A 244 0.65 0.36 20.62
N ALA A 245 0.90 1.14 19.56
CA ALA A 245 1.38 2.50 19.63
C ALA A 245 0.44 3.40 20.45
N LEU A 246 -0.87 3.31 20.22
CA LEU A 246 -1.90 4.07 20.94
C LEU A 246 -2.00 3.72 22.43
N LYS A 247 -1.50 2.57 22.86
CA LYS A 247 -1.38 2.23 24.29
C LYS A 247 -0.11 2.78 24.94
N LEU A 248 0.89 3.09 24.12
CA LEU A 248 2.21 3.51 24.59
C LEU A 248 2.41 5.02 24.55
N SER A 249 1.63 5.74 23.72
CA SER A 249 1.81 7.17 23.50
C SER A 249 0.47 7.91 23.38
N SER A 250 0.50 9.21 23.71
CA SER A 250 -0.64 10.12 23.50
C SER A 250 -0.83 10.48 22.03
N TYR A 251 0.22 10.43 21.23
CA TYR A 251 0.19 10.69 19.79
C TYR A 251 0.84 9.53 19.04
N VAL A 252 0.17 9.07 17.99
CA VAL A 252 0.67 8.07 17.06
C VAL A 252 0.71 8.68 15.68
N VAL A 253 1.87 8.62 15.04
CA VAL A 253 2.06 9.10 13.68
C VAL A 253 2.21 7.88 12.77
N THR A 254 1.28 7.70 11.84
CA THR A 254 1.31 6.60 10.88
C THR A 254 1.34 7.12 9.45
N GLU A 255 1.79 6.31 8.52
CA GLU A 255 1.90 6.71 7.12
C GLU A 255 0.70 6.27 6.27
N ALA A 256 0.48 7.00 5.17
CA ALA A 256 -0.40 6.60 4.08
C ALA A 256 0.37 6.77 2.76
N GLY A 257 0.54 5.68 2.01
CA GLY A 257 1.38 5.66 0.80
C GLY A 257 0.83 6.53 -0.33
N PHE A 258 1.70 7.26 -1.00
CA PHE A 258 1.39 8.19 -2.08
C PHE A 258 0.51 9.38 -1.65
N GLY A 259 -0.39 9.85 -2.51
CA GLY A 259 -1.26 10.99 -2.25
C GLY A 259 -2.54 10.67 -1.48
N SER A 260 -3.33 11.70 -1.19
CA SER A 260 -4.61 11.54 -0.50
C SER A 260 -5.67 10.79 -1.34
N ASP A 261 -5.43 10.66 -2.62
CA ASP A 261 -6.23 9.87 -3.58
C ASP A 261 -5.86 8.38 -3.59
N MET A 262 -4.87 7.97 -2.81
CA MET A 262 -4.37 6.60 -2.76
C MET A 262 -4.36 6.05 -1.34
N GLY A 263 -3.22 6.10 -0.63
CA GLY A 263 -3.10 5.49 0.68
C GLY A 263 -4.01 6.11 1.74
N PHE A 264 -4.22 7.42 1.72
CA PHE A 264 -5.14 8.06 2.67
C PHE A 264 -6.61 7.68 2.39
N GLU A 265 -7.03 7.69 1.13
CA GLU A 265 -8.38 7.23 0.73
C GLU A 265 -8.64 5.82 1.27
N LYS A 266 -7.68 4.91 1.09
CA LYS A 266 -7.77 3.52 1.53
C LYS A 266 -7.62 3.36 3.05
N ALA A 267 -6.83 4.21 3.69
CA ALA A 267 -6.80 4.30 5.15
C ALA A 267 -8.19 4.61 5.71
N CYS A 268 -8.91 5.54 5.09
CA CYS A 268 -10.26 5.92 5.51
C CYS A 268 -11.32 4.86 5.17
N ASN A 269 -11.31 4.35 3.94
CA ASN A 269 -12.40 3.48 3.45
C ASN A 269 -12.17 1.99 3.78
N ILE A 270 -10.92 1.53 3.94
CA ILE A 270 -10.58 0.12 4.20
C ILE A 270 -10.07 -0.05 5.63
N LYS A 271 -8.93 0.56 5.99
CA LYS A 271 -8.28 0.35 7.29
C LYS A 271 -9.16 0.87 8.45
N ALA A 272 -9.67 2.09 8.36
CA ALA A 272 -10.52 2.67 9.40
C ALA A 272 -11.80 1.86 9.63
N SER A 273 -12.39 1.32 8.55
CA SER A 273 -13.56 0.43 8.64
C SER A 273 -13.24 -0.92 9.29
N ALA A 274 -12.01 -1.43 9.17
CA ALA A 274 -11.56 -2.67 9.78
C ALA A 274 -11.12 -2.47 11.24
N ALA A 275 -10.53 -1.31 11.56
CA ALA A 275 -10.02 -0.96 12.88
C ALA A 275 -11.07 -0.31 13.80
N ASP A 276 -12.22 0.10 13.25
CA ASP A 276 -13.22 0.96 13.90
C ASP A 276 -12.59 2.25 14.48
N ARG A 277 -11.62 2.79 13.75
CA ARG A 277 -10.87 3.99 14.13
C ARG A 277 -10.36 4.73 12.92
N ALA A 278 -10.46 6.07 12.96
CA ALA A 278 -9.94 6.97 11.93
C ALA A 278 -8.90 7.93 12.52
N PRO A 279 -8.03 8.54 11.69
CA PRO A 279 -7.10 9.57 12.14
C PRO A 279 -7.81 10.81 12.70
N ASP A 280 -7.18 11.45 13.68
CA ASP A 280 -7.64 12.74 14.24
C ASP A 280 -7.14 13.93 13.40
N CYS A 281 -6.05 13.76 12.65
CA CYS A 281 -5.44 14.78 11.80
C CYS A 281 -4.70 14.12 10.63
N VAL A 282 -4.57 14.84 9.52
CA VAL A 282 -3.77 14.43 8.36
C VAL A 282 -2.70 15.46 8.06
N VAL A 283 -1.45 15.01 7.96
CA VAL A 283 -0.34 15.83 7.45
C VAL A 283 -0.18 15.59 5.96
N ILE A 284 -0.36 16.62 5.14
CA ILE A 284 -0.11 16.59 3.70
C ILE A 284 1.30 17.13 3.47
N VAL A 285 2.21 16.26 3.02
CA VAL A 285 3.57 16.68 2.69
C VAL A 285 3.61 17.19 1.25
N ALA A 286 4.00 18.45 1.09
CA ALA A 286 4.20 19.10 -0.20
C ALA A 286 5.68 19.46 -0.40
N THR A 287 6.13 19.51 -1.65
CA THR A 287 7.46 19.98 -2.03
C THR A 287 7.34 20.94 -3.21
N LEU A 288 8.18 21.97 -3.29
CA LEU A 288 8.19 22.89 -4.43
C LEU A 288 8.33 22.14 -5.75
N ARG A 289 9.27 21.19 -5.81
CA ARG A 289 9.49 20.36 -7.01
C ARG A 289 8.27 19.51 -7.38
N GLY A 290 7.60 18.93 -6.39
CA GLY A 290 6.39 18.13 -6.61
C GLY A 290 5.24 18.95 -7.18
N LEU A 291 5.06 20.18 -6.70
CA LEU A 291 4.05 21.09 -7.23
C LEU A 291 4.40 21.55 -8.65
N LYS A 292 5.64 21.99 -8.89
CA LYS A 292 6.09 22.36 -10.24
C LYS A 292 5.95 21.20 -11.23
N ALA A 293 6.26 19.96 -10.81
CA ALA A 293 6.05 18.77 -11.63
C ALA A 293 4.58 18.51 -11.98
N ASN A 294 3.64 18.95 -11.14
CA ASN A 294 2.20 18.86 -11.38
C ASN A 294 1.60 20.11 -12.07
N SER A 295 2.41 21.11 -12.38
CA SER A 295 1.95 22.34 -13.05
C SER A 295 1.56 22.15 -14.53
N GLY A 296 2.10 21.11 -15.17
CA GLY A 296 2.02 20.93 -16.63
C GLY A 296 3.06 21.76 -17.41
N HIS A 297 3.91 22.58 -16.75
CA HIS A 297 4.95 23.39 -17.41
C HIS A 297 6.22 22.58 -17.74
N TYR A 298 6.38 21.40 -17.15
CA TYR A 298 7.54 20.52 -17.33
C TYR A 298 7.10 19.18 -17.93
N ASP A 299 7.77 18.73 -19.02
CA ASP A 299 7.56 17.38 -19.56
C ASP A 299 8.39 16.37 -18.74
N LEU A 300 7.75 15.78 -17.73
CA LEU A 300 8.36 14.80 -16.84
C LEU A 300 7.73 13.43 -17.08
N ARG A 301 8.55 12.47 -17.50
CA ARG A 301 8.14 11.08 -17.72
C ARG A 301 8.93 10.13 -16.84
N PRO A 302 8.33 9.01 -16.41
CA PRO A 302 9.05 7.99 -15.67
C PRO A 302 10.34 7.56 -16.40
N GLY A 303 11.48 7.54 -15.69
CA GLY A 303 12.79 7.17 -16.24
C GLY A 303 13.57 8.30 -16.91
N MET A 304 12.99 9.50 -17.07
CA MET A 304 13.74 10.68 -17.53
C MET A 304 14.44 11.38 -16.37
N ALA A 305 15.62 11.95 -16.65
CA ALA A 305 16.28 12.85 -15.70
C ALA A 305 15.40 14.08 -15.46
N ILE A 306 15.33 14.51 -14.20
CA ILE A 306 14.64 15.75 -13.83
C ILE A 306 15.44 16.93 -14.41
N PRO A 307 14.81 17.84 -15.18
CA PRO A 307 15.53 18.97 -15.76
C PRO A 307 15.98 19.96 -14.68
N ASP A 308 17.21 20.45 -14.77
CA ASP A 308 17.77 21.41 -13.80
C ASP A 308 16.91 22.67 -13.65
N SER A 309 16.18 23.05 -14.69
CA SER A 309 15.29 24.22 -14.66
C SER A 309 14.18 24.14 -13.61
N ILE A 310 13.78 22.94 -13.15
CA ILE A 310 12.75 22.80 -12.12
C ILE A 310 13.23 23.32 -10.74
N PHE A 311 14.54 23.38 -10.53
CA PHE A 311 15.14 23.91 -9.29
C PHE A 311 15.19 25.43 -9.28
N ASN A 312 15.04 26.09 -10.43
CA ASN A 312 15.00 27.54 -10.50
C ASN A 312 13.64 28.08 -10.04
N PRO A 313 13.57 29.27 -9.46
CA PRO A 313 12.32 29.92 -9.14
C PRO A 313 11.42 30.05 -10.38
N ASP A 314 10.18 29.59 -10.27
CA ASP A 314 9.15 29.65 -11.33
C ASP A 314 7.78 29.81 -10.67
N GLN A 315 7.38 31.08 -10.48
CA GLN A 315 6.12 31.44 -9.84
C GLN A 315 4.91 30.90 -10.60
N ALA A 316 4.93 30.95 -11.92
CA ALA A 316 3.81 30.49 -12.73
C ALA A 316 3.61 28.97 -12.59
N ALA A 317 4.69 28.19 -12.57
CA ALA A 317 4.62 26.77 -12.34
C ALA A 317 4.19 26.44 -10.89
N LEU A 318 4.64 27.22 -9.90
CA LEU A 318 4.24 27.05 -8.51
C LEU A 318 2.72 27.27 -8.32
N GLU A 319 2.20 28.40 -8.87
CA GLU A 319 0.77 28.73 -8.81
C GLU A 319 -0.09 27.67 -9.55
N ALA A 320 0.33 27.23 -10.74
CA ALA A 320 -0.36 26.19 -11.48
C ALA A 320 -0.33 24.84 -10.74
N GLY A 321 0.81 24.48 -10.15
CA GLY A 321 0.95 23.24 -9.36
C GLY A 321 0.21 23.29 -8.03
N PHE A 322 -0.02 24.47 -7.46
CA PHE A 322 -0.78 24.66 -6.23
C PHE A 322 -2.24 24.14 -6.37
N GLU A 323 -2.82 24.15 -7.56
CA GLU A 323 -4.16 23.58 -7.80
C GLU A 323 -4.22 22.08 -7.40
N ASN A 324 -3.11 21.33 -7.61
CA ASN A 324 -3.03 19.94 -7.17
C ASN A 324 -3.04 19.83 -5.63
N LEU A 325 -2.30 20.69 -4.92
CA LEU A 325 -2.29 20.71 -3.46
C LEU A 325 -3.67 21.11 -2.91
N LYS A 326 -4.34 22.10 -3.49
CA LYS A 326 -5.72 22.48 -3.14
C LYS A 326 -6.67 21.29 -3.24
N TRP A 327 -6.53 20.51 -4.32
CA TRP A 327 -7.32 19.30 -4.51
C TRP A 327 -7.09 18.30 -3.36
N HIS A 328 -5.83 18.04 -2.99
CA HIS A 328 -5.50 17.12 -1.89
C HIS A 328 -6.02 17.61 -0.53
N ILE A 329 -5.93 18.89 -0.23
CA ILE A 329 -6.51 19.49 0.99
C ILE A 329 -8.03 19.28 1.01
N ASN A 330 -8.71 19.61 -0.07
CA ASN A 330 -10.16 19.42 -0.19
C ASN A 330 -10.55 17.95 -0.10
N ASN A 331 -9.73 17.05 -0.66
CA ASN A 331 -9.98 15.62 -0.60
C ASN A 331 -9.96 15.09 0.83
N VAL A 332 -8.99 15.52 1.64
CA VAL A 332 -8.91 15.17 3.06
C VAL A 332 -10.15 15.67 3.82
N HIS A 333 -10.56 16.91 3.57
CA HIS A 333 -11.74 17.51 4.22
C HIS A 333 -13.07 16.79 3.90
N LYS A 334 -13.19 16.11 2.73
CA LYS A 334 -14.38 15.30 2.40
C LYS A 334 -14.63 14.21 3.45
N TYR A 335 -13.58 13.69 4.06
CA TYR A 335 -13.67 12.68 5.11
C TYR A 335 -13.92 13.26 6.51
N GLY A 336 -14.07 14.59 6.64
CA GLY A 336 -14.30 15.25 7.92
C GLY A 336 -13.08 15.26 8.84
N ILE A 337 -11.89 15.11 8.27
CA ILE A 337 -10.63 15.13 9.01
C ILE A 337 -9.90 16.44 8.70
N PRO A 338 -9.41 17.17 9.71
CA PRO A 338 -8.62 18.37 9.49
C PRO A 338 -7.23 18.05 8.93
N ALA A 339 -6.69 18.96 8.12
CA ALA A 339 -5.39 18.84 7.50
C ALA A 339 -4.39 19.87 8.00
N VAL A 340 -3.12 19.46 8.10
CA VAL A 340 -1.94 20.31 8.24
C VAL A 340 -1.06 20.12 7.01
N VAL A 341 -0.50 21.18 6.44
CA VAL A 341 0.42 21.08 5.32
C VAL A 341 1.86 21.21 5.83
N ALA A 342 2.69 20.23 5.53
CA ALA A 342 4.13 20.27 5.72
C ALA A 342 4.80 20.57 4.39
N ILE A 343 5.41 21.75 4.24
CA ILE A 343 6.27 22.07 3.09
C ILE A 343 7.65 21.50 3.40
N ASN A 344 7.99 20.36 2.79
CA ASN A 344 9.29 19.72 2.99
C ASN A 344 10.33 20.43 2.14
N GLN A 345 11.23 21.18 2.82
CA GLN A 345 12.28 21.99 2.21
C GLN A 345 13.47 21.12 1.82
N PHE A 346 13.99 21.36 0.62
CA PHE A 346 15.26 20.82 0.15
C PHE A 346 16.34 21.92 0.09
N PRO A 347 17.64 21.56 0.13
CA PRO A 347 18.72 22.55 0.14
C PRO A 347 18.73 23.53 -1.04
N GLN A 348 18.14 23.15 -2.17
CA GLN A 348 18.08 23.99 -3.38
C GLN A 348 16.80 24.82 -3.46
N ASP A 349 15.86 24.66 -2.53
CA ASP A 349 14.59 25.38 -2.58
C ASP A 349 14.78 26.87 -2.26
N SER A 350 14.07 27.72 -3.01
CA SER A 350 14.11 29.16 -2.84
C SER A 350 13.25 29.59 -1.65
N GLU A 351 13.84 30.36 -0.73
CA GLU A 351 13.12 30.95 0.40
C GLU A 351 11.91 31.81 -0.04
N GLN A 352 12.04 32.48 -1.18
CA GLN A 352 10.95 33.26 -1.75
C GLN A 352 9.77 32.36 -2.15
N GLU A 353 10.03 31.23 -2.85
CA GLU A 353 8.97 30.30 -3.26
C GLU A 353 8.35 29.57 -2.06
N LEU A 354 9.13 29.27 -1.02
CA LEU A 354 8.62 28.69 0.23
C LEU A 354 7.63 29.65 0.92
N ALA A 355 8.02 30.94 1.04
CA ALA A 355 7.14 31.96 1.60
C ALA A 355 5.88 32.18 0.75
N GLU A 356 6.03 32.16 -0.56
CA GLU A 356 4.89 32.30 -1.49
C GLU A 356 3.93 31.12 -1.40
N LEU A 357 4.43 29.88 -1.34
CA LEU A 357 3.61 28.71 -1.16
C LEU A 357 2.86 28.75 0.18
N LYS A 358 3.53 29.14 1.26
CA LYS A 358 2.87 29.33 2.58
C LYS A 358 1.72 30.35 2.46
N ALA A 359 1.97 31.50 1.84
CA ALA A 359 0.97 32.53 1.64
C ALA A 359 -0.20 32.08 0.71
N LEU A 360 0.07 31.22 -0.29
CA LEU A 360 -0.97 30.63 -1.15
C LEU A 360 -1.88 29.72 -0.35
N ILE A 361 -1.34 28.88 0.54
CA ILE A 361 -2.11 27.95 1.39
C ILE A 361 -2.97 28.75 2.37
N GLU A 362 -2.39 29.70 3.09
CA GLU A 362 -3.09 30.53 4.07
C GLU A 362 -4.23 31.35 3.43
N ARG A 363 -4.03 31.85 2.23
CA ARG A 363 -5.03 32.59 1.46
C ARG A 363 -6.15 31.68 0.94
N PHE A 364 -5.82 30.44 0.58
CA PHE A 364 -6.80 29.46 0.11
C PHE A 364 -7.71 28.99 1.25
N ASN A 365 -7.13 28.62 2.37
CA ASN A 365 -7.89 28.21 3.55
C ASN A 365 -7.14 28.54 4.85
N PRO A 366 -7.52 29.61 5.55
CA PRO A 366 -6.84 30.06 6.77
C PRO A 366 -6.99 29.09 7.97
N GLU A 367 -7.87 28.09 7.89
CA GLU A 367 -8.00 27.06 8.91
C GLU A 367 -6.97 25.95 8.75
N VAL A 368 -6.38 25.80 7.55
CA VAL A 368 -5.31 24.83 7.28
C VAL A 368 -3.99 25.39 7.75
N LYS A 369 -3.44 24.78 8.79
CA LYS A 369 -2.12 25.16 9.29
C LYS A 369 -1.03 24.67 8.34
N VAL A 370 0.02 25.48 8.21
CA VAL A 370 1.14 25.17 7.34
C VAL A 370 2.46 25.46 8.02
N ALA A 371 3.41 24.54 7.91
CA ALA A 371 4.79 24.72 8.40
C ALA A 371 5.78 24.32 7.33
N VAL A 372 6.92 25.02 7.29
CA VAL A 372 8.10 24.59 6.53
C VAL A 372 8.87 23.60 7.39
N SER A 373 9.11 22.40 6.87
CA SER A 373 9.86 21.35 7.56
C SER A 373 11.26 21.25 7.00
N THR A 374 12.25 21.46 7.86
CA THR A 374 13.68 21.24 7.59
C THR A 374 14.19 19.96 8.28
N ALA A 375 13.29 19.04 8.63
CA ALA A 375 13.62 17.84 9.40
C ALA A 375 14.70 16.96 8.74
N PHE A 376 14.83 16.98 7.42
CA PHE A 376 15.90 16.27 6.71
C PHE A 376 17.30 16.78 7.12
N ALA A 377 17.47 18.09 7.25
CA ALA A 377 18.75 18.70 7.56
C ALA A 377 18.99 18.90 9.06
N GLN A 378 17.93 19.08 9.85
CA GLN A 378 17.98 19.52 11.24
C GLN A 378 17.34 18.54 12.24
N GLY A 379 16.89 17.37 11.76
CA GLY A 379 16.19 16.42 12.63
C GLY A 379 14.90 16.99 13.22
N GLY A 380 14.61 16.65 14.47
CA GLY A 380 13.39 17.08 15.17
C GLY A 380 13.26 18.58 15.35
N GLU A 381 14.38 19.30 15.49
CA GLU A 381 14.37 20.76 15.59
C GLU A 381 13.72 21.41 14.35
N GLY A 382 13.96 20.82 13.17
CA GLY A 382 13.37 21.28 11.90
C GLY A 382 11.88 20.97 11.72
N ALA A 383 11.25 20.30 12.68
CA ALA A 383 9.83 19.91 12.63
C ALA A 383 8.98 20.46 13.81
N ILE A 384 9.54 21.30 14.68
CA ILE A 384 8.83 21.77 15.89
C ILE A 384 7.53 22.51 15.55
N GLU A 385 7.57 23.48 14.60
CA GLU A 385 6.35 24.22 14.17
C GLU A 385 5.29 23.25 13.63
N LEU A 386 5.71 22.30 12.80
CA LEU A 386 4.82 21.27 12.26
C LEU A 386 4.18 20.44 13.38
N ALA A 387 4.97 19.99 14.35
CA ALA A 387 4.50 19.21 15.48
C ALA A 387 3.48 19.97 16.33
N GLN A 388 3.72 21.25 16.61
CA GLN A 388 2.78 22.12 17.32
C GLN A 388 1.45 22.25 16.57
N HIS A 389 1.50 22.47 15.26
CA HIS A 389 0.29 22.52 14.42
C HIS A 389 -0.49 21.23 14.42
N VAL A 390 0.20 20.08 14.39
CA VAL A 390 -0.43 18.76 14.45
C VAL A 390 -1.17 18.58 15.79
N VAL A 391 -0.52 18.87 16.91
CA VAL A 391 -1.15 18.78 18.24
C VAL A 391 -2.38 19.65 18.34
N GLU A 392 -2.25 20.93 18.01
CA GLU A 392 -3.36 21.88 18.05
C GLU A 392 -4.53 21.45 17.15
N THR A 393 -4.22 20.85 16.00
CA THR A 393 -5.24 20.35 15.06
C THR A 393 -5.91 19.09 15.59
N CYS A 394 -5.16 18.15 16.16
CA CYS A 394 -5.71 16.96 16.79
C CYS A 394 -6.67 17.29 17.97
N GLU A 395 -6.38 18.36 18.73
CA GLU A 395 -7.23 18.78 19.85
C GLU A 395 -8.57 19.37 19.43
N GLN A 396 -8.67 19.88 18.20
CA GLN A 396 -9.96 20.33 17.63
C GLN A 396 -10.89 19.14 17.35
N GLY A 397 -10.34 17.94 17.13
CA GLY A 397 -11.03 16.71 16.83
C GLY A 397 -11.50 16.61 15.38
N ALA A 398 -11.67 15.38 14.93
CA ALA A 398 -12.19 15.06 13.61
C ALA A 398 -13.64 14.59 13.67
N GLN A 399 -14.39 14.82 12.58
CA GLN A 399 -15.74 14.29 12.37
C GLN A 399 -15.72 13.32 11.19
N PHE A 400 -15.05 12.20 11.39
CA PHE A 400 -14.80 11.23 10.33
C PHE A 400 -16.08 10.77 9.63
N ARG A 401 -16.02 10.72 8.30
CA ARG A 401 -17.08 10.22 7.42
C ARG A 401 -16.46 9.42 6.28
N PRO A 402 -16.68 8.10 6.19
CA PRO A 402 -16.25 7.34 5.02
C PRO A 402 -17.07 7.77 3.78
N LEU A 403 -16.52 7.55 2.57
CA LEU A 403 -17.23 7.89 1.33
C LEU A 403 -18.43 6.97 1.07
N TYR A 404 -18.44 5.80 1.65
CA TYR A 404 -19.51 4.81 1.50
C TYR A 404 -19.68 3.98 2.78
N THR A 405 -20.77 3.26 2.85
CA THR A 405 -21.08 2.32 3.94
C THR A 405 -21.07 0.88 3.46
N LYS A 406 -20.98 -0.08 4.38
CA LYS A 406 -21.03 -1.53 4.07
C LYS A 406 -22.33 -1.95 3.38
N LYS A 407 -23.44 -1.20 3.57
CA LYS A 407 -24.77 -1.53 3.02
C LYS A 407 -24.92 -1.21 1.53
N GLN A 408 -24.04 -0.43 0.96
CA GLN A 408 -24.06 -0.10 -0.47
C GLN A 408 -23.53 -1.28 -1.28
N SER A 409 -24.01 -1.47 -2.51
CA SER A 409 -23.48 -2.45 -3.45
C SER A 409 -22.03 -2.12 -3.83
N LEU A 410 -21.29 -3.12 -4.32
CA LEU A 410 -19.92 -2.90 -4.80
C LEU A 410 -19.84 -1.81 -5.87
N LYS A 411 -20.84 -1.77 -6.76
CA LYS A 411 -20.93 -0.74 -7.79
C LYS A 411 -21.08 0.66 -7.19
N GLU A 412 -21.98 0.84 -6.22
CA GLU A 412 -22.18 2.12 -5.55
C GLU A 412 -20.93 2.58 -4.79
N LYS A 413 -20.20 1.65 -4.16
CA LYS A 413 -18.92 1.94 -3.49
C LYS A 413 -17.86 2.39 -4.48
N LEU A 414 -17.72 1.68 -5.62
CA LEU A 414 -16.80 2.08 -6.70
C LEU A 414 -17.14 3.48 -7.24
N MET A 415 -18.44 3.76 -7.47
CA MET A 415 -18.91 5.08 -7.88
C MET A 415 -18.58 6.14 -6.84
N ALA A 416 -18.82 5.89 -5.56
CA ALA A 416 -18.53 6.84 -4.49
C ALA A 416 -17.04 7.21 -4.44
N VAL A 417 -16.12 6.24 -4.56
CA VAL A 417 -14.67 6.52 -4.59
C VAL A 417 -14.29 7.30 -5.85
N CYS A 418 -14.81 6.91 -7.03
CA CYS A 418 -14.43 7.56 -8.28
C CYS A 418 -15.01 8.98 -8.41
N GLU A 419 -16.29 9.15 -8.09
CA GLU A 419 -16.98 10.45 -8.24
C GLU A 419 -16.63 11.39 -7.08
N VAL A 420 -16.92 10.98 -5.85
CA VAL A 420 -16.69 11.83 -4.68
C VAL A 420 -15.20 11.88 -4.33
N GLY A 421 -14.52 10.74 -4.33
CA GLY A 421 -13.09 10.66 -4.01
C GLY A 421 -12.24 11.36 -5.06
N TYR A 422 -12.32 10.98 -6.33
CA TYR A 422 -11.41 11.46 -7.38
C TYR A 422 -11.95 12.62 -8.22
N GLY A 423 -13.25 12.87 -8.21
CA GLY A 423 -13.87 13.90 -9.05
C GLY A 423 -14.14 13.42 -10.50
N ALA A 424 -14.21 12.13 -10.72
CA ALA A 424 -14.62 11.55 -11.99
C ALA A 424 -16.11 11.79 -12.26
N SER A 425 -16.51 11.79 -13.53
CA SER A 425 -17.92 11.89 -13.94
C SER A 425 -18.56 10.52 -14.19
N ASN A 426 -17.75 9.47 -14.39
CA ASN A 426 -18.26 8.15 -14.76
C ASN A 426 -17.22 7.05 -14.51
N ILE A 427 -17.70 5.80 -14.47
CA ILE A 427 -16.91 4.57 -14.49
C ILE A 427 -17.26 3.80 -15.77
N GLU A 428 -16.24 3.38 -16.51
CA GLU A 428 -16.39 2.49 -17.67
C GLU A 428 -15.81 1.11 -17.33
N MET A 429 -16.68 0.11 -17.23
CA MET A 429 -16.28 -1.27 -16.94
C MET A 429 -16.17 -2.09 -18.21
N SER A 430 -15.09 -2.86 -18.35
CA SER A 430 -14.98 -3.91 -19.36
C SER A 430 -16.09 -4.97 -19.18
N GLU A 431 -16.34 -5.79 -20.19
CA GLU A 431 -17.29 -6.90 -20.07
C GLU A 431 -16.85 -7.91 -18.99
N LEU A 432 -15.54 -8.15 -18.86
CA LEU A 432 -14.98 -8.99 -17.79
C LEU A 432 -15.30 -8.40 -16.40
N ALA A 433 -15.04 -7.11 -16.19
CA ALA A 433 -15.30 -6.45 -14.91
C ALA A 433 -16.79 -6.47 -14.54
N LYS A 434 -17.69 -6.30 -15.51
CA LYS A 434 -19.14 -6.41 -15.28
C LYS A 434 -19.56 -7.81 -14.86
N GLN A 435 -19.02 -8.85 -15.52
CA GLN A 435 -19.30 -10.24 -15.17
C GLN A 435 -18.76 -10.58 -13.77
N GLN A 436 -17.56 -10.14 -13.45
CA GLN A 436 -16.96 -10.33 -12.13
C GLN A 436 -17.77 -9.62 -11.04
N LEU A 437 -18.18 -8.38 -11.26
CA LEU A 437 -19.02 -7.62 -10.33
C LEU A 437 -20.31 -8.38 -10.02
N ALA A 438 -21.05 -8.75 -11.06
CA ALA A 438 -22.31 -9.49 -10.92
C ALA A 438 -22.10 -10.85 -10.21
N HIS A 439 -20.97 -11.50 -10.47
CA HIS A 439 -20.63 -12.76 -9.82
C HIS A 439 -20.35 -12.57 -8.32
N PHE A 440 -19.58 -11.56 -7.94
CA PHE A 440 -19.25 -11.27 -6.53
C PHE A 440 -20.50 -10.86 -5.74
N GLU A 441 -21.36 -10.02 -6.32
CA GLU A 441 -22.63 -9.63 -5.71
C GLU A 441 -23.56 -10.84 -5.53
N LYS A 442 -23.66 -11.74 -6.54
CA LYS A 442 -24.44 -12.98 -6.42
C LYS A 442 -23.93 -13.90 -5.32
N LEU A 443 -22.65 -13.90 -5.03
CA LEU A 443 -22.03 -14.71 -3.97
C LEU A 443 -22.13 -14.05 -2.58
N GLY A 444 -22.67 -12.84 -2.48
CA GLY A 444 -22.89 -12.14 -1.21
C GLY A 444 -21.65 -11.39 -0.70
N PHE A 445 -20.77 -10.96 -1.61
CA PHE A 445 -19.59 -10.14 -1.27
C PHE A 445 -19.85 -8.62 -1.35
N ASP A 446 -21.12 -8.20 -1.28
CA ASP A 446 -21.50 -6.80 -1.37
C ASP A 446 -20.99 -5.95 -0.20
N ASP A 447 -20.80 -6.54 0.98
CA ASP A 447 -20.36 -5.88 2.19
C ASP A 447 -18.87 -5.53 2.19
N LEU A 448 -18.09 -6.11 1.27
CA LEU A 448 -16.66 -5.86 1.15
C LEU A 448 -16.36 -4.40 0.76
N ALA A 449 -15.23 -3.89 1.23
CA ALA A 449 -14.72 -2.60 0.80
C ALA A 449 -14.23 -2.64 -0.65
N VAL A 450 -13.97 -1.47 -1.25
CA VAL A 450 -13.39 -1.38 -2.59
C VAL A 450 -12.05 -0.65 -2.56
N CYS A 451 -11.13 -1.10 -3.41
CA CYS A 451 -9.80 -0.55 -3.58
C CYS A 451 -9.56 -0.26 -5.06
N ILE A 452 -9.40 1.01 -5.44
CA ILE A 452 -9.08 1.35 -6.83
C ILE A 452 -7.57 1.26 -7.03
N ALA A 453 -7.15 0.36 -7.92
CA ALA A 453 -5.75 0.22 -8.33
C ALA A 453 -5.47 1.10 -9.54
N LYS A 454 -4.83 2.25 -9.32
CA LYS A 454 -4.51 3.25 -10.35
C LYS A 454 -3.05 3.72 -10.25
N THR A 455 -2.63 4.56 -11.18
CA THR A 455 -1.32 5.22 -11.12
C THR A 455 -1.21 6.19 -9.93
N PRO A 456 -0.05 6.25 -9.24
CA PRO A 456 0.19 7.25 -8.21
C PRO A 456 0.64 8.61 -8.77
N LEU A 457 0.79 8.75 -10.09
CA LEU A 457 1.37 9.93 -10.75
C LEU A 457 0.31 10.94 -11.22
N SER A 458 -0.96 10.64 -11.01
CA SER A 458 -2.10 11.50 -11.37
C SER A 458 -3.30 11.20 -10.47
N ILE A 459 -4.15 12.18 -10.26
CA ILE A 459 -5.48 11.98 -9.65
C ILE A 459 -6.34 11.07 -10.54
N THR A 460 -6.15 11.15 -11.86
CA THR A 460 -6.81 10.25 -12.83
C THR A 460 -6.10 8.90 -12.91
N THR A 461 -6.52 8.09 -13.85
CA THR A 461 -5.88 6.81 -14.20
C THR A 461 -4.82 6.95 -15.30
N ASP A 462 -4.65 8.16 -15.86
CA ASP A 462 -3.64 8.50 -16.85
C ASP A 462 -2.52 9.33 -16.21
N SER A 463 -1.31 8.78 -16.16
CA SER A 463 -0.13 9.43 -15.57
C SER A 463 0.32 10.71 -16.29
N ALA A 464 -0.13 10.93 -17.53
CA ALA A 464 0.20 12.13 -18.30
C ALA A 464 -0.63 13.34 -17.87
N ILE A 465 -1.81 13.13 -17.28
CA ILE A 465 -2.70 14.22 -16.85
C ILE A 465 -2.23 14.74 -15.48
N LYS A 466 -1.90 16.00 -15.40
CA LYS A 466 -1.36 16.67 -14.19
C LYS A 466 -2.37 17.66 -13.60
N GLY A 467 -2.01 18.26 -12.45
CA GLY A 467 -2.82 19.27 -11.77
C GLY A 467 -4.01 18.70 -11.01
N ALA A 468 -5.17 19.31 -11.15
CA ALA A 468 -6.42 18.97 -10.48
C ALA A 468 -7.55 18.64 -11.48
N PRO A 469 -7.44 17.57 -12.25
CA PRO A 469 -8.44 17.19 -13.24
C PRO A 469 -9.76 16.79 -12.59
N SER A 470 -10.87 17.04 -13.29
CA SER A 470 -12.21 16.63 -12.90
C SER A 470 -13.04 16.22 -14.11
N GLY A 471 -14.15 15.51 -13.89
CA GLY A 471 -15.07 15.14 -14.95
C GLY A 471 -14.56 14.05 -15.91
N PHE A 472 -13.49 13.36 -15.59
CA PHE A 472 -12.94 12.26 -16.37
C PHE A 472 -13.68 10.95 -16.12
N THR A 473 -13.47 9.97 -17.00
CA THR A 473 -13.98 8.60 -16.83
C THR A 473 -12.89 7.70 -16.27
N VAL A 474 -13.24 6.87 -15.29
CA VAL A 474 -12.36 5.84 -14.73
C VAL A 474 -12.60 4.50 -15.42
N PRO A 475 -11.66 3.99 -16.23
CA PRO A 475 -11.78 2.68 -16.84
C PRO A 475 -11.46 1.60 -15.81
N ILE A 476 -12.33 0.61 -15.67
CA ILE A 476 -12.11 -0.59 -14.84
C ILE A 476 -12.07 -1.80 -15.76
N ARG A 477 -10.89 -2.42 -15.89
CA ARG A 477 -10.67 -3.56 -16.78
C ARG A 477 -10.98 -4.91 -16.15
N GLU A 478 -10.77 -5.01 -14.82
CA GLU A 478 -10.87 -6.27 -14.07
C GLU A 478 -11.15 -5.98 -12.61
N LEU A 479 -11.91 -6.85 -11.95
CA LEU A 479 -12.10 -6.87 -10.50
C LEU A 479 -11.47 -8.14 -9.93
N ARG A 480 -10.79 -8.03 -8.79
CA ARG A 480 -10.25 -9.18 -8.06
C ARG A 480 -10.75 -9.21 -6.63
N LEU A 481 -11.14 -10.40 -6.21
CA LEU A 481 -11.69 -10.63 -4.88
C LEU A 481 -10.55 -10.91 -3.89
N CYS A 482 -10.51 -10.15 -2.80
CA CYS A 482 -9.67 -10.39 -1.62
C CYS A 482 -10.59 -10.58 -0.40
N ALA A 483 -11.31 -11.71 -0.39
CA ALA A 483 -12.35 -11.99 0.61
C ALA A 483 -11.79 -12.13 2.03
N GLY A 484 -10.57 -12.64 2.19
CA GLY A 484 -9.88 -12.72 3.46
C GLY A 484 -9.46 -11.36 3.98
N ALA A 485 -8.92 -10.51 3.11
CA ALA A 485 -8.56 -9.13 3.46
C ALA A 485 -9.79 -8.23 3.68
N GLY A 486 -10.92 -8.55 3.04
CA GLY A 486 -12.18 -7.83 3.23
C GLY A 486 -12.41 -6.71 2.20
N PHE A 487 -11.82 -6.81 1.01
CA PHE A 487 -12.06 -5.85 -0.07
C PHE A 487 -12.03 -6.49 -1.46
N VAL A 488 -12.61 -5.79 -2.42
CA VAL A 488 -12.46 -6.06 -3.86
C VAL A 488 -11.57 -4.97 -4.44
N TYR A 489 -10.50 -5.34 -5.18
CA TYR A 489 -9.75 -4.32 -5.88
C TYR A 489 -10.10 -4.28 -7.37
N ALA A 490 -10.25 -3.03 -7.85
CA ALA A 490 -10.61 -2.71 -9.21
C ALA A 490 -9.35 -2.21 -9.95
N LEU A 491 -8.91 -2.97 -10.94
CA LEU A 491 -7.75 -2.64 -11.77
C LEU A 491 -8.14 -1.58 -12.80
N SER A 492 -7.54 -0.41 -12.66
CA SER A 492 -7.71 0.71 -13.57
C SER A 492 -6.39 1.07 -14.26
N GLY A 493 -6.42 1.19 -15.57
CA GLY A 493 -5.22 1.45 -16.36
C GLY A 493 -4.22 0.28 -16.36
N ASN A 494 -2.93 0.61 -16.52
CA ASN A 494 -1.84 -0.38 -16.68
C ASN A 494 -1.12 -0.71 -15.37
N VAL A 495 -1.84 -0.87 -14.27
CA VAL A 495 -1.24 -1.30 -13.01
C VAL A 495 -0.83 -2.76 -13.10
N MET A 496 0.44 -3.06 -12.79
CA MET A 496 1.01 -4.39 -12.83
C MET A 496 1.29 -4.89 -11.41
N THR A 497 0.96 -6.15 -11.18
CA THR A 497 1.21 -6.85 -9.92
C THR A 497 2.58 -7.56 -9.89
N MET A 498 3.26 -7.66 -11.05
CA MET A 498 4.65 -8.07 -11.18
C MET A 498 5.45 -6.97 -11.88
N PRO A 499 6.14 -6.09 -11.14
CA PRO A 499 7.00 -5.05 -11.71
C PRO A 499 8.19 -5.66 -12.47
N GLY A 500 8.81 -4.89 -13.35
CA GLY A 500 10.08 -5.24 -13.96
C GLY A 500 11.21 -4.40 -13.40
N LEU A 501 12.43 -4.93 -13.45
CA LEU A 501 13.62 -4.15 -13.14
C LEU A 501 13.85 -3.05 -14.19
N PRO A 502 14.33 -1.86 -13.78
CA PRO A 502 14.82 -0.84 -14.71
C PRO A 502 16.11 -1.29 -15.41
N ASP A 503 16.56 -0.54 -16.38
CA ASP A 503 17.81 -0.80 -17.11
C ASP A 503 19.06 -0.60 -16.24
N LYS A 504 19.00 0.27 -15.22
CA LYS A 504 20.04 0.49 -14.21
C LYS A 504 19.45 0.33 -12.80
N PRO A 505 19.27 -0.90 -12.31
CA PRO A 505 18.77 -1.13 -10.95
C PRO A 505 19.79 -0.69 -9.90
N ALA A 506 19.31 -0.24 -8.73
CA ALA A 506 20.18 0.24 -7.64
C ALA A 506 21.18 -0.82 -7.14
N PHE A 507 20.84 -2.11 -7.24
CA PHE A 507 21.74 -3.19 -6.83
C PHE A 507 23.07 -3.23 -7.60
N MET A 508 23.17 -2.59 -8.77
CA MET A 508 24.44 -2.51 -9.52
C MET A 508 25.52 -1.70 -8.78
N ASN A 509 25.12 -0.89 -7.80
CA ASN A 509 26.03 -0.09 -6.98
C ASN A 509 26.33 -0.76 -5.63
N LEU A 510 25.61 -1.83 -5.27
CA LEU A 510 25.73 -2.47 -3.97
C LEU A 510 26.81 -3.55 -3.98
N ASP A 511 27.68 -3.57 -2.98
CA ASP A 511 28.68 -4.61 -2.77
C ASP A 511 29.03 -4.71 -1.27
N LEU A 512 29.86 -5.67 -0.93
CA LEU A 512 30.47 -5.81 0.40
C LEU A 512 31.96 -5.45 0.31
N ASP A 513 32.45 -4.68 1.30
CA ASP A 513 33.90 -4.49 1.45
C ASP A 513 34.56 -5.72 2.08
N ASP A 514 35.90 -5.74 2.16
CA ASP A 514 36.67 -6.85 2.76
C ASP A 514 36.37 -7.05 4.26
N GLN A 515 35.69 -6.14 4.92
CA GLN A 515 35.31 -6.20 6.33
C GLN A 515 33.84 -6.63 6.52
N GLY A 516 33.13 -6.83 5.39
CA GLY A 516 31.71 -7.22 5.41
C GLY A 516 30.76 -6.06 5.56
N ASN A 517 31.21 -4.81 5.44
CA ASN A 517 30.31 -3.66 5.43
C ASN A 517 29.67 -3.51 4.05
N ILE A 518 28.41 -3.07 4.03
CA ILE A 518 27.70 -2.79 2.79
C ILE A 518 28.22 -1.46 2.21
N ILE A 519 28.59 -1.46 0.93
CA ILE A 519 29.02 -0.29 0.18
C ILE A 519 28.04 -0.01 -0.97
N GLY A 520 28.00 1.26 -1.43
CA GLY A 520 27.14 1.67 -2.55
C GLY A 520 25.69 1.98 -2.17
N LEU A 521 25.38 2.00 -0.89
CA LEU A 521 24.14 2.59 -0.38
C LEU A 521 24.26 4.12 -0.47
N SER A 522 23.46 4.78 -1.29
CA SER A 522 23.48 6.23 -1.51
C SER A 522 22.14 6.86 -1.25
#